data_107c1f19001873306abc7160d8f5345e
#
_entry.id   107c1f19001873306abc7160d8f5345e
#
_cell.length_a   1.000
_cell.length_b   1.000
_cell.length_c   1.000
_cell.angle_alpha   90.00
_cell.angle_beta   90.00
_cell.angle_gamma   90.00
#
_symmetry.space_group_name_H-M   'P 1'
#
loop_
_entity.id
_entity.type
_entity.pdbx_description
1 polymer ?
#
loop_
_entity_poly.entity_id
_entity_poly.type
_entity_poly.pdbx_seq_one_letter_code
_entity_poly.pdbx_strand_id
1 'polypeptide(L)'
;MLSDFFFLSNFNDKYIHTFLVVIILIFIILIINKIIKYKVSNISKRYKWYKLNTYIIGSLVIFILIPMWVNDFKSLFTFLGIFSAGLAIALRDVVINFFGWVYILSRRPFSSGDRIEIDGVKGDVIDIKLMEFTLMEVGNWVDAEQSTGRIVNIPNGKVLSMNTANFTKGFELIWNEITVLITFESDWKKAKSILNDIAQKNSLEINKNLKESIIHSARKNYQKLTPIVYTKVKSSGIALTIRYLCKPRKRRTTSEKFWENILEEFENQEKIQFAYKTYRNFNPELTKFLKKRKREGEE
;
A
#
# COMPACT_ATOMS: atom_id res chain seq x y z
N MET A 1 37.09 64.27 -8.76
CA MET A 1 37.60 64.28 -7.37
C MET A 1 36.59 63.87 -6.32
N LEU A 2 35.38 64.47 -6.26
CA LEU A 2 34.34 63.97 -5.28
C LEU A 2 33.76 62.67 -5.67
N SER A 3 33.57 62.28 -6.94
CA SER A 3 33.12 61.01 -7.44
C SER A 3 34.09 59.86 -7.12
N ASP A 4 35.38 60.16 -7.18
CA ASP A 4 36.45 59.17 -6.93
C ASP A 4 36.58 58.87 -5.43
N PHE A 5 36.31 59.86 -4.56
CA PHE A 5 36.30 59.70 -3.13
C PHE A 5 35.10 58.84 -2.62
N PHE A 6 33.93 59.06 -3.25
CA PHE A 6 32.74 58.24 -2.97
C PHE A 6 32.91 56.78 -3.46
N PHE A 7 33.63 56.60 -4.57
CA PHE A 7 33.91 55.27 -5.11
C PHE A 7 34.90 54.49 -4.22
N LEU A 8 35.92 55.18 -3.69
CA LEU A 8 36.93 54.62 -2.78
C LEU A 8 36.33 54.27 -1.39
N SER A 9 35.39 55.08 -0.85
CA SER A 9 34.71 54.80 0.40
C SER A 9 33.82 53.55 0.30
N ASN A 10 33.06 53.43 -0.78
CA ASN A 10 32.23 52.25 -1.04
C ASN A 10 33.06 50.95 -1.29
N PHE A 11 34.26 51.09 -1.84
CA PHE A 11 35.18 49.97 -2.04
C PHE A 11 35.71 49.46 -0.69
N ASN A 12 36.17 50.35 0.20
CA ASN A 12 36.68 49.98 1.52
C ASN A 12 35.61 49.33 2.38
N ASP A 13 34.38 49.78 2.35
CA ASP A 13 33.27 49.19 3.09
C ASP A 13 32.98 47.74 2.67
N LYS A 14 33.05 47.45 1.38
CA LYS A 14 32.87 46.11 0.86
C LYS A 14 33.94 45.13 1.36
N TYR A 15 35.18 45.51 1.40
CA TYR A 15 36.28 44.67 1.91
C TYR A 15 36.13 44.43 3.40
N ILE A 16 35.76 45.47 4.18
CA ILE A 16 35.54 45.36 5.62
C ILE A 16 34.39 44.37 5.92
N HIS A 17 33.25 44.51 5.24
CA HIS A 17 32.11 43.60 5.41
C HIS A 17 32.45 42.18 5.00
N THR A 18 33.16 41.97 3.89
CA THR A 18 33.61 40.65 3.47
C THR A 18 34.53 40.00 4.54
N PHE A 19 35.49 40.78 5.07
CA PHE A 19 36.40 40.32 6.10
C PHE A 19 35.66 39.93 7.40
N LEU A 20 34.70 40.75 7.83
CA LEU A 20 33.86 40.42 9.01
C LEU A 20 33.04 39.13 8.82
N VAL A 21 32.41 38.97 7.65
CA VAL A 21 31.64 37.75 7.35
C VAL A 21 32.52 36.52 7.36
N VAL A 22 33.72 36.60 6.75
CA VAL A 22 34.67 35.48 6.75
C VAL A 22 35.11 35.11 8.17
N ILE A 23 35.42 36.09 9.02
CA ILE A 23 35.78 35.86 10.42
C ILE A 23 34.64 35.18 11.19
N ILE A 24 33.40 35.65 11.03
CA ILE A 24 32.24 35.07 11.68
C ILE A 24 32.07 33.60 11.25
N LEU A 25 32.21 33.32 9.96
CA LEU A 25 32.05 31.94 9.43
C LEU A 25 33.18 31.02 9.93
N ILE A 26 34.43 31.51 10.02
CA ILE A 26 35.54 30.76 10.62
C ILE A 26 35.23 30.46 12.12
N PHE A 27 34.71 31.44 12.85
CA PHE A 27 34.34 31.26 14.24
C PHE A 27 33.24 30.20 14.42
N ILE A 28 32.23 30.20 13.53
CA ILE A 28 31.18 29.19 13.51
C ILE A 28 31.75 27.80 13.22
N ILE A 29 32.69 27.67 12.25
CA ILE A 29 33.38 26.40 11.97
C ILE A 29 34.06 25.87 13.22
N LEU A 30 34.81 26.72 13.92
CA LEU A 30 35.55 26.35 15.13
C LEU A 30 34.63 25.87 16.26
N ILE A 31 33.49 26.56 16.45
CA ILE A 31 32.49 26.19 17.46
C ILE A 31 31.87 24.83 17.10
N ILE A 32 31.42 24.64 15.86
CA ILE A 32 30.78 23.38 15.44
C ILE A 32 31.79 22.22 15.53
N ASN A 33 33.02 22.44 15.10
CA ASN A 33 34.08 21.42 15.21
C ASN A 33 34.40 21.07 16.66
N LYS A 34 34.36 22.03 17.58
CA LYS A 34 34.51 21.79 19.00
C LYS A 34 33.37 20.96 19.56
N ILE A 35 32.12 21.24 19.16
CA ILE A 35 30.92 20.47 19.56
C ILE A 35 31.01 19.04 19.03
N ILE A 36 31.39 18.84 17.76
CA ILE A 36 31.57 17.52 17.14
C ILE A 36 32.62 16.70 17.91
N LYS A 37 33.74 17.36 18.31
CA LYS A 37 34.83 16.72 19.09
C LYS A 37 34.33 16.20 20.44
N TYR A 38 33.45 16.93 21.11
CA TYR A 38 32.91 16.52 22.42
C TYR A 38 31.79 15.50 22.33
N LYS A 39 30.90 15.59 21.34
CA LYS A 39 29.72 14.72 21.23
C LYS A 39 29.97 13.40 20.51
N VAL A 40 30.95 13.32 19.60
CA VAL A 40 31.20 12.14 18.77
C VAL A 40 32.46 11.42 19.21
N SER A 41 32.29 10.33 19.95
CA SER A 41 33.42 9.53 20.48
C SER A 41 34.11 8.69 19.40
N ASN A 42 33.38 8.22 18.39
CA ASN A 42 33.91 7.38 17.33
C ASN A 42 34.71 8.19 16.29
N ILE A 43 35.99 7.89 16.13
CA ILE A 43 36.94 8.63 15.28
C ILE A 43 36.47 8.66 13.80
N SER A 44 36.00 7.53 13.25
CA SER A 44 35.55 7.47 11.87
C SER A 44 34.29 8.31 11.59
N LYS A 45 33.33 8.29 12.52
CA LYS A 45 32.12 9.14 12.45
C LYS A 45 32.48 10.61 12.62
N ARG A 46 33.41 10.95 13.52
CA ARG A 46 33.89 12.32 13.74
C ARG A 46 34.52 12.93 12.48
N TYR A 47 35.34 12.16 11.78
CA TYR A 47 35.93 12.60 10.49
C TYR A 47 34.85 12.91 9.44
N LYS A 48 33.83 12.06 9.32
CA LYS A 48 32.73 12.29 8.39
C LYS A 48 31.97 13.58 8.71
N TRP A 49 31.73 13.85 9.99
CA TRP A 49 31.06 15.08 10.45
C TRP A 49 31.88 16.34 10.20
N TYR A 50 33.20 16.30 10.39
CA TYR A 50 34.09 17.41 10.05
C TYR A 50 34.05 17.71 8.55
N LYS A 51 34.14 16.68 7.72
CA LYS A 51 34.11 16.83 6.27
C LYS A 51 32.78 17.42 5.79
N LEU A 52 31.65 16.93 6.34
CA LEU A 52 30.33 17.44 6.05
C LEU A 52 30.19 18.92 6.46
N ASN A 53 30.61 19.28 7.68
CA ASN A 53 30.60 20.65 8.19
C ASN A 53 31.41 21.58 7.27
N THR A 54 32.59 21.18 6.84
CA THR A 54 33.44 21.96 5.94
C THR A 54 32.76 22.21 4.58
N TYR A 55 32.09 21.21 4.03
CA TYR A 55 31.34 21.38 2.76
C TYR A 55 30.15 22.29 2.91
N ILE A 56 29.35 22.12 3.98
CA ILE A 56 28.19 22.98 4.24
C ILE A 56 28.61 24.44 4.39
N ILE A 57 29.61 24.70 5.24
CA ILE A 57 30.04 26.08 5.48
C ILE A 57 30.78 26.65 4.27
N GLY A 58 31.58 25.86 3.57
CA GLY A 58 32.20 26.29 2.32
C GLY A 58 31.18 26.71 1.25
N SER A 59 30.11 25.94 1.12
CA SER A 59 28.97 26.26 0.26
C SER A 59 28.26 27.56 0.72
N LEU A 60 28.09 27.75 2.03
CA LEU A 60 27.45 28.92 2.63
C LEU A 60 28.28 30.20 2.46
N VAL A 61 29.63 30.08 2.55
CA VAL A 61 30.59 31.17 2.24
C VAL A 61 30.40 31.66 0.80
N ILE A 62 30.37 30.74 -0.15
CA ILE A 62 30.16 31.03 -1.55
C ILE A 62 28.82 31.76 -1.75
N PHE A 63 27.78 31.26 -1.14
CA PHE A 63 26.42 31.79 -1.24
C PHE A 63 26.27 33.22 -0.65
N ILE A 64 27.03 33.55 0.41
CA ILE A 64 27.01 34.87 1.05
C ILE A 64 27.93 35.86 0.34
N LEU A 65 29.11 35.40 -0.14
CA LEU A 65 30.08 36.31 -0.74
C LEU A 65 29.71 36.77 -2.15
N ILE A 66 29.08 35.86 -2.96
CA ILE A 66 28.68 36.21 -4.33
C ILE A 66 27.81 37.49 -4.38
N PRO A 67 26.73 37.62 -3.56
CA PRO A 67 25.91 38.84 -3.57
C PRO A 67 26.65 40.13 -3.18
N MET A 68 27.67 40.05 -2.34
CA MET A 68 28.42 41.25 -1.88
C MET A 68 29.32 41.83 -2.97
N TRP A 69 29.69 40.98 -3.96
CA TRP A 69 30.57 41.39 -5.06
C TRP A 69 29.84 41.69 -6.36
N VAL A 70 28.57 41.34 -6.48
CA VAL A 70 27.74 41.61 -7.65
C VAL A 70 27.13 43.01 -7.51
N ASN A 71 27.50 43.92 -8.42
CA ASN A 71 27.06 45.30 -8.38
C ASN A 71 25.62 45.51 -8.85
N ASP A 72 25.02 44.54 -9.53
CA ASP A 72 23.67 44.62 -10.07
C ASP A 72 22.72 43.67 -9.32
N PHE A 73 22.05 44.20 -8.28
CA PHE A 73 21.10 43.47 -7.45
C PHE A 73 19.93 42.89 -8.26
N LYS A 74 19.49 43.56 -9.35
CA LYS A 74 18.39 43.03 -10.19
C LYS A 74 18.79 41.71 -10.86
N SER A 75 20.00 41.66 -11.41
CA SER A 75 20.55 40.45 -12.01
C SER A 75 20.70 39.33 -11.01
N LEU A 76 21.14 39.64 -9.77
CA LEU A 76 21.25 38.66 -8.69
C LEU A 76 19.89 38.09 -8.27
N PHE A 77 18.87 38.94 -8.09
CA PHE A 77 17.51 38.45 -7.74
C PHE A 77 16.93 37.60 -8.85
N THR A 78 17.14 37.92 -10.10
CA THR A 78 16.73 37.12 -11.25
C THR A 78 17.43 35.76 -11.24
N PHE A 79 18.74 35.74 -11.04
CA PHE A 79 19.52 34.51 -10.94
C PHE A 79 19.05 33.62 -9.76
N LEU A 80 18.89 34.23 -8.57
CA LEU A 80 18.40 33.51 -7.39
C LEU A 80 16.98 32.99 -7.60
N GLY A 81 16.12 33.71 -8.31
CA GLY A 81 14.78 33.27 -8.67
C GLY A 81 14.79 32.03 -9.55
N ILE A 82 15.59 32.06 -10.63
CA ILE A 82 15.74 30.91 -11.54
C ILE A 82 16.39 29.70 -10.82
N PHE A 83 17.45 29.98 -10.05
CA PHE A 83 18.13 28.94 -9.28
C PHE A 83 17.18 28.28 -8.23
N SER A 84 16.40 29.11 -7.51
CA SER A 84 15.42 28.62 -6.53
C SER A 84 14.32 27.80 -7.18
N ALA A 85 13.84 28.21 -8.35
CA ALA A 85 12.87 27.45 -9.12
C ALA A 85 13.44 26.10 -9.56
N GLY A 86 14.67 26.07 -10.08
CA GLY A 86 15.38 24.83 -10.43
C GLY A 86 15.58 23.91 -9.21
N LEU A 87 15.98 24.48 -8.08
CA LEU A 87 16.17 23.74 -6.83
C LEU A 87 14.86 23.18 -6.29
N ALA A 88 13.77 23.97 -6.35
CA ALA A 88 12.44 23.53 -5.93
C ALA A 88 11.95 22.33 -6.76
N ILE A 89 12.21 22.34 -8.07
CA ILE A 89 11.89 21.21 -8.95
C ILE A 89 12.76 19.99 -8.59
N ALA A 90 14.06 20.18 -8.39
CA ALA A 90 14.99 19.11 -8.05
C ALA A 90 14.67 18.44 -6.68
N LEU A 91 14.18 19.24 -5.70
CA LEU A 91 13.85 18.74 -4.36
C LEU A 91 12.38 18.32 -4.21
N ARG A 92 11.56 18.43 -5.26
CA ARG A 92 10.13 18.14 -5.21
C ARG A 92 9.81 16.82 -4.55
N ASP A 93 10.48 15.74 -4.93
CA ASP A 93 10.21 14.41 -4.42
C ASP A 93 10.58 14.26 -2.94
N VAL A 94 11.66 14.89 -2.51
CA VAL A 94 12.06 14.91 -1.10
C VAL A 94 11.00 15.62 -0.26
N VAL A 95 10.52 16.78 -0.72
CA VAL A 95 9.49 17.58 -0.05
C VAL A 95 8.17 16.81 0.03
N ILE A 96 7.72 16.21 -1.08
CA ILE A 96 6.48 15.44 -1.13
C ILE A 96 6.56 14.22 -0.18
N ASN A 97 7.68 13.51 -0.14
CA ASN A 97 7.87 12.38 0.75
C ASN A 97 7.88 12.79 2.23
N PHE A 98 8.49 13.92 2.55
CA PHE A 98 8.45 14.48 3.90
C PHE A 98 7.01 14.81 4.33
N PHE A 99 6.24 15.51 3.50
CA PHE A 99 4.84 15.82 3.79
C PHE A 99 3.95 14.57 3.80
N GLY A 100 4.24 13.57 2.96
CA GLY A 100 3.61 12.25 3.03
C GLY A 100 3.82 11.58 4.38
N TRP A 101 5.03 11.62 4.91
CA TRP A 101 5.34 11.11 6.25
C TRP A 101 4.57 11.85 7.36
N VAL A 102 4.56 13.19 7.33
CA VAL A 102 3.77 14.01 8.27
C VAL A 102 2.28 13.67 8.20
N TYR A 103 1.75 13.47 6.98
CA TYR A 103 0.36 13.05 6.78
C TYR A 103 0.09 11.67 7.39
N ILE A 104 0.96 10.69 7.17
CA ILE A 104 0.81 9.34 7.73
C ILE A 104 0.79 9.40 9.25
N LEU A 105 1.69 10.15 9.89
CA LEU A 105 1.77 10.26 11.36
C LEU A 105 0.58 11.01 11.96
N SER A 106 0.10 12.08 11.30
CA SER A 106 -0.97 12.94 11.82
C SER A 106 -2.36 12.33 11.59
N ARG A 107 -2.65 11.88 10.37
CA ARG A 107 -3.95 11.32 10.00
C ARG A 107 -4.06 9.82 10.19
N ARG A 108 -2.93 9.14 10.25
CA ARG A 108 -2.82 7.69 10.43
C ARG A 108 -3.76 6.92 9.48
N PRO A 109 -3.67 7.10 8.14
CA PRO A 109 -4.46 6.31 7.21
C PRO A 109 -4.19 4.82 7.39
N PHE A 110 -2.98 4.46 7.80
CA PHE A 110 -2.54 3.15 8.25
C PHE A 110 -1.44 3.28 9.32
N SER A 111 -1.12 2.16 9.96
CA SER A 111 -0.07 2.03 10.97
C SER A 111 0.77 0.78 10.69
N SER A 112 1.94 0.66 11.34
CA SER A 112 2.70 -0.59 11.29
C SER A 112 1.82 -1.75 11.80
N GLY A 113 1.84 -2.85 11.05
CA GLY A 113 0.99 -4.00 11.26
C GLY A 113 -0.33 -3.99 10.46
N ASP A 114 -0.73 -2.90 9.81
CA ASP A 114 -1.91 -2.88 8.94
C ASP A 114 -1.63 -3.56 7.60
N ARG A 115 -2.66 -4.20 7.03
CA ARG A 115 -2.65 -4.66 5.64
C ARG A 115 -3.27 -3.60 4.75
N ILE A 116 -2.51 -3.15 3.76
CA ILE A 116 -2.92 -2.09 2.84
C ILE A 116 -2.68 -2.47 1.38
N GLU A 117 -3.35 -1.73 0.50
CA GLU A 117 -3.06 -1.70 -0.93
C GLU A 117 -2.87 -0.24 -1.35
N ILE A 118 -1.78 0.03 -2.02
CA ILE A 118 -1.44 1.33 -2.57
C ILE A 118 -0.68 1.14 -3.88
N ASP A 119 -1.03 1.91 -4.92
CA ASP A 119 -0.38 1.86 -6.23
C ASP A 119 -0.32 0.42 -6.81
N GLY A 120 -1.36 -0.39 -6.55
CA GLY A 120 -1.43 -1.79 -6.99
C GLY A 120 -0.60 -2.78 -6.17
N VAL A 121 0.16 -2.31 -5.18
CA VAL A 121 0.94 -3.17 -4.29
C VAL A 121 0.15 -3.45 -3.02
N LYS A 122 -0.06 -4.73 -2.71
CA LYS A 122 -0.68 -5.19 -1.46
C LYS A 122 0.39 -5.69 -0.51
N GLY A 123 0.28 -5.33 0.77
CA GLY A 123 1.24 -5.80 1.77
C GLY A 123 0.87 -5.44 3.20
N ASP A 124 1.58 -6.07 4.12
CA ASP A 124 1.55 -5.74 5.54
C ASP A 124 2.61 -4.67 5.82
N VAL A 125 2.22 -3.56 6.44
CA VAL A 125 3.14 -2.46 6.79
C VAL A 125 4.10 -2.93 7.88
N ILE A 126 5.41 -2.94 7.57
CA ILE A 126 6.46 -3.31 8.53
C ILE A 126 6.92 -2.08 9.30
N ASP A 127 7.26 -1.01 8.57
CA ASP A 127 7.90 0.19 9.14
C ASP A 127 7.53 1.44 8.34
N ILE A 128 7.56 2.61 9.00
CA ILE A 128 7.30 3.92 8.41
C ILE A 128 8.48 4.83 8.71
N LYS A 129 9.31 5.10 7.70
CA LYS A 129 10.48 5.97 7.77
C LYS A 129 10.18 7.36 7.21
N LEU A 130 11.14 8.28 7.35
CA LEU A 130 10.99 9.67 6.95
C LEU A 130 10.64 9.87 5.46
N MET A 131 11.21 9.07 4.56
CA MET A 131 11.04 9.22 3.11
C MET A 131 10.19 8.12 2.48
N GLU A 132 10.09 6.96 3.12
CA GLU A 132 9.43 5.77 2.61
C GLU A 132 8.79 4.97 3.74
N PHE A 133 7.81 4.16 3.41
CA PHE A 133 7.33 3.09 4.27
C PHE A 133 7.55 1.73 3.60
N THR A 134 7.66 0.70 4.41
CA THR A 134 8.05 -0.64 3.98
C THR A 134 6.88 -1.60 4.12
N LEU A 135 6.57 -2.33 3.06
CA LEU A 135 5.56 -3.39 3.03
C LEU A 135 6.21 -4.76 2.89
N MET A 136 5.68 -5.75 3.63
CA MET A 136 5.85 -7.15 3.28
C MET A 136 4.77 -7.51 2.27
N GLU A 137 5.16 -7.72 1.03
CA GLU A 137 4.23 -7.98 -0.07
C GLU A 137 3.40 -9.25 0.17
N VAL A 138 2.12 -9.18 -0.21
CA VAL A 138 1.19 -10.32 -0.19
C VAL A 138 0.51 -10.47 -1.55
N GLY A 139 0.08 -11.71 -1.87
CA GLY A 139 -0.58 -12.00 -3.15
C GLY A 139 0.43 -12.13 -4.29
N ASN A 140 0.29 -11.34 -5.35
CA ASN A 140 1.07 -11.42 -6.58
C ASN A 140 0.99 -12.86 -7.18
N TRP A 141 2.02 -13.69 -7.04
CA TRP A 141 2.03 -15.10 -7.48
C TRP A 141 1.59 -16.12 -6.41
N VAL A 142 1.33 -15.66 -5.16
CA VAL A 142 0.90 -16.53 -4.06
C VAL A 142 -0.59 -16.35 -3.81
N ASP A 143 -1.34 -17.46 -3.90
CA ASP A 143 -2.79 -17.45 -3.75
C ASP A 143 -3.27 -16.96 -2.39
N ALA A 144 -4.50 -16.42 -2.41
CA ALA A 144 -5.23 -15.96 -1.22
C ALA A 144 -4.46 -14.98 -0.34
N GLU A 145 -3.69 -14.07 -0.98
CA GLU A 145 -2.99 -12.96 -0.33
C GLU A 145 -2.03 -13.42 0.79
N GLN A 146 -1.35 -14.54 0.56
CA GLN A 146 -0.26 -14.97 1.42
C GLN A 146 1.01 -14.15 1.12
N SER A 147 1.93 -14.10 2.10
CA SER A 147 3.19 -13.39 1.94
C SER A 147 4.03 -13.99 0.82
N THR A 148 4.56 -13.13 -0.06
CA THR A 148 5.53 -13.52 -1.10
C THR A 148 6.95 -13.62 -0.57
N GLY A 149 7.22 -13.09 0.64
CA GLY A 149 8.55 -12.90 1.19
C GLY A 149 9.29 -11.67 0.66
N ARG A 150 8.72 -10.95 -0.31
CA ARG A 150 9.31 -9.70 -0.83
C ARG A 150 9.03 -8.53 0.09
N ILE A 151 10.03 -7.67 0.21
CA ILE A 151 9.93 -6.38 0.89
C ILE A 151 9.88 -5.29 -0.18
N VAL A 152 8.86 -4.43 -0.11
CA VAL A 152 8.67 -3.33 -1.05
C VAL A 152 8.72 -2.02 -0.28
N ASN A 153 9.64 -1.13 -0.66
CA ASN A 153 9.72 0.22 -0.14
C ASN A 153 8.92 1.17 -1.03
N ILE A 154 7.99 1.89 -0.44
CA ILE A 154 7.11 2.82 -1.14
C ILE A 154 7.36 4.24 -0.63
N PRO A 155 7.66 5.21 -1.53
CA PRO A 155 7.82 6.61 -1.14
C PRO A 155 6.57 7.15 -0.45
N ASN A 156 6.72 7.85 0.69
CA ASN A 156 5.59 8.37 1.48
C ASN A 156 4.67 9.30 0.68
N GLY A 157 5.21 10.03 -0.28
CA GLY A 157 4.44 10.92 -1.15
C GLY A 157 3.33 10.22 -1.96
N LYS A 158 3.44 8.93 -2.19
CA LYS A 158 2.40 8.12 -2.86
C LYS A 158 1.06 8.15 -2.11
N VAL A 159 1.09 8.29 -0.78
CA VAL A 159 -0.14 8.36 0.05
C VAL A 159 -0.96 9.63 -0.23
N LEU A 160 -0.32 10.69 -0.73
CA LEU A 160 -0.98 11.95 -1.10
C LEU A 160 -1.56 11.92 -2.52
N SER A 161 -1.04 11.07 -3.40
CA SER A 161 -1.37 11.05 -4.82
C SER A 161 -2.11 9.80 -5.28
N MET A 162 -2.06 8.71 -4.51
CA MET A 162 -2.67 7.42 -4.85
C MET A 162 -3.76 7.02 -3.85
N ASN A 163 -4.71 6.21 -4.31
CA ASN A 163 -5.71 5.62 -3.43
C ASN A 163 -5.06 4.62 -2.50
N THR A 164 -5.37 4.71 -1.22
CA THR A 164 -4.93 3.76 -0.20
C THR A 164 -6.13 3.00 0.33
N ALA A 165 -6.15 1.68 0.14
CA ALA A 165 -7.12 0.78 0.75
C ALA A 165 -6.50 0.13 2.00
N ASN A 166 -7.20 0.16 3.14
CA ASN A 166 -6.77 -0.49 4.37
C ASN A 166 -7.75 -1.63 4.70
N PHE A 167 -7.23 -2.86 4.79
CA PHE A 167 -8.03 -4.07 5.02
C PHE A 167 -8.22 -4.37 6.50
N THR A 168 -7.49 -3.70 7.39
CA THR A 168 -7.44 -4.01 8.83
C THR A 168 -7.96 -2.88 9.69
N LYS A 169 -7.95 -1.65 9.20
CA LYS A 169 -8.38 -0.48 9.97
C LYS A 169 -9.90 -0.34 9.99
N GLY A 170 -10.46 -0.18 11.16
CA GLY A 170 -11.88 0.11 11.38
C GLY A 170 -12.76 -1.14 11.46
N PHE A 171 -12.71 -2.01 10.49
CA PHE A 171 -13.43 -3.27 10.48
C PHE A 171 -12.44 -4.40 10.15
N GLU A 172 -12.00 -5.12 11.15
CA GLU A 172 -10.95 -6.15 11.05
C GLU A 172 -11.35 -7.39 10.22
N LEU A 173 -12.50 -7.35 9.56
CA LEU A 173 -13.04 -8.42 8.73
C LEU A 173 -13.25 -7.93 7.30
N ILE A 174 -13.03 -8.81 6.35
CA ILE A 174 -13.33 -8.60 4.93
C ILE A 174 -14.34 -9.63 4.44
N TRP A 175 -15.12 -9.25 3.43
CA TRP A 175 -15.96 -10.20 2.71
C TRP A 175 -15.11 -11.09 1.82
N ASN A 176 -15.32 -12.40 1.91
CA ASN A 176 -14.77 -13.39 1.01
C ASN A 176 -15.86 -14.22 0.37
N GLU A 177 -15.59 -14.76 -0.81
CA GLU A 177 -16.54 -15.56 -1.57
C GLU A 177 -15.90 -16.88 -2.01
N ILE A 178 -16.67 -17.97 -1.88
CA ILE A 178 -16.33 -19.29 -2.41
C ILE A 178 -17.46 -19.70 -3.35
N THR A 179 -17.13 -20.01 -4.59
CA THR A 179 -18.12 -20.45 -5.59
C THR A 179 -17.97 -21.94 -5.84
N VAL A 180 -19.02 -22.68 -5.55
CA VAL A 180 -19.17 -24.10 -5.86
C VAL A 180 -20.02 -24.21 -7.12
N LEU A 181 -19.54 -24.94 -8.12
CA LEU A 181 -20.27 -25.20 -9.37
C LEU A 181 -20.76 -26.65 -9.39
N ILE A 182 -22.07 -26.82 -9.44
CA ILE A 182 -22.74 -28.15 -9.50
C ILE A 182 -23.40 -28.34 -10.87
N THR A 183 -23.67 -29.60 -11.27
CA THR A 183 -24.34 -29.92 -12.54
C THR A 183 -25.78 -29.42 -12.56
N PHE A 184 -26.39 -29.33 -13.71
CA PHE A 184 -27.81 -28.94 -13.87
C PHE A 184 -28.76 -29.99 -13.31
N GLU A 185 -28.33 -31.25 -13.30
CA GLU A 185 -29.09 -32.41 -12.81
C GLU A 185 -29.06 -32.52 -11.29
N SER A 186 -28.15 -31.78 -10.64
CA SER A 186 -28.01 -31.80 -9.18
C SER A 186 -29.21 -31.16 -8.48
N ASP A 187 -29.55 -31.67 -7.30
CA ASP A 187 -30.48 -31.00 -6.39
C ASP A 187 -29.84 -29.74 -5.78
N TRP A 188 -29.92 -28.65 -6.55
CA TRP A 188 -29.34 -27.38 -6.14
C TRP A 188 -29.97 -26.79 -4.87
N LYS A 189 -31.25 -27.13 -4.56
CA LYS A 189 -31.91 -26.66 -3.32
C LYS A 189 -31.28 -27.31 -2.10
N LYS A 190 -31.07 -28.64 -2.16
CA LYS A 190 -30.38 -29.39 -1.11
C LYS A 190 -28.93 -28.96 -0.96
N ALA A 191 -28.22 -28.80 -2.09
CA ALA A 191 -26.84 -28.27 -2.08
C ALA A 191 -26.75 -26.89 -1.42
N LYS A 192 -27.68 -26.00 -1.76
CA LYS A 192 -27.76 -24.65 -1.15
C LYS A 192 -28.01 -24.70 0.35
N SER A 193 -28.88 -25.61 0.82
CA SER A 193 -29.15 -25.80 2.26
C SER A 193 -27.87 -26.23 2.98
N ILE A 194 -27.18 -27.27 2.49
CA ILE A 194 -25.92 -27.74 3.05
C ILE A 194 -24.87 -26.63 3.12
N LEU A 195 -24.71 -25.85 2.04
CA LEU A 195 -23.77 -24.74 2.01
C LEU A 195 -24.14 -23.61 3.00
N ASN A 196 -25.43 -23.36 3.23
CA ASN A 196 -25.86 -22.43 4.27
C ASN A 196 -25.51 -22.95 5.68
N ASP A 197 -25.71 -24.24 5.95
CA ASP A 197 -25.39 -24.85 7.25
C ASP A 197 -23.88 -24.79 7.53
N ILE A 198 -23.07 -25.14 6.55
CA ILE A 198 -21.60 -25.00 6.60
C ILE A 198 -21.20 -23.54 6.87
N ALA A 199 -21.82 -22.60 6.15
CA ALA A 199 -21.52 -21.18 6.28
C ALA A 199 -21.89 -20.65 7.68
N GLN A 200 -23.04 -21.05 8.23
CA GLN A 200 -23.47 -20.65 9.57
C GLN A 200 -22.54 -21.23 10.64
N LYS A 201 -22.21 -22.54 10.57
CA LYS A 201 -21.32 -23.20 11.51
C LYS A 201 -19.95 -22.52 11.58
N ASN A 202 -19.34 -22.26 10.43
CA ASN A 202 -18.05 -21.59 10.37
C ASN A 202 -18.11 -20.11 10.81
N SER A 203 -19.23 -19.39 10.54
CA SER A 203 -19.38 -18.01 10.99
C SER A 203 -19.58 -17.89 12.51
N LEU A 204 -20.23 -18.83 13.14
CA LEU A 204 -20.36 -18.88 14.61
C LEU A 204 -19.00 -19.06 15.29
N GLU A 205 -18.13 -19.87 14.72
CA GLU A 205 -16.76 -20.06 15.22
C GLU A 205 -15.91 -18.80 15.07
N ILE A 206 -16.04 -18.09 13.95
CA ILE A 206 -15.38 -16.79 13.73
C ILE A 206 -15.90 -15.75 14.74
N ASN A 207 -17.22 -15.68 14.94
CA ASN A 207 -17.85 -14.72 15.84
C ASN A 207 -17.49 -14.94 17.32
N LYS A 208 -17.36 -16.19 17.76
CA LYS A 208 -16.91 -16.53 19.13
C LYS A 208 -15.51 -15.97 19.44
N ASN A 209 -14.67 -15.84 18.43
CA ASN A 209 -13.29 -15.36 18.55
C ASN A 209 -13.15 -13.84 18.33
N LEU A 210 -14.25 -13.12 18.07
CA LEU A 210 -14.26 -11.67 17.87
C LEU A 210 -14.63 -10.96 19.17
N LYS A 211 -13.94 -9.83 19.42
CA LYS A 211 -14.32 -8.93 20.52
C LYS A 211 -15.69 -8.31 20.21
N GLU A 212 -16.52 -8.17 21.23
CA GLU A 212 -17.87 -7.54 21.10
C GLU A 212 -17.83 -6.16 20.46
N SER A 213 -16.76 -5.40 20.69
CA SER A 213 -16.55 -4.07 20.09
C SER A 213 -16.49 -4.13 18.55
N ILE A 214 -15.86 -5.18 17.99
CA ILE A 214 -15.76 -5.39 16.54
C ILE A 214 -17.14 -5.74 15.97
N ILE A 215 -17.88 -6.61 16.65
CA ILE A 215 -19.24 -7.00 16.25
C ILE A 215 -20.17 -5.79 16.28
N HIS A 216 -20.08 -4.94 17.30
CA HIS A 216 -20.89 -3.73 17.41
C HIS A 216 -20.57 -2.72 16.30
N SER A 217 -19.29 -2.47 16.03
CA SER A 217 -18.84 -1.58 14.94
C SER A 217 -19.26 -2.10 13.56
N ALA A 218 -19.19 -3.41 13.38
CA ALA A 218 -19.62 -4.09 12.17
C ALA A 218 -21.12 -3.97 11.93
N ARG A 219 -21.95 -4.19 12.95
CA ARG A 219 -23.43 -4.05 12.86
C ARG A 219 -23.86 -2.63 12.53
N LYS A 220 -23.14 -1.62 13.00
CA LYS A 220 -23.42 -0.21 12.68
C LYS A 220 -23.21 0.11 11.19
N ASN A 221 -22.21 -0.50 10.56
CA ASN A 221 -21.80 -0.21 9.19
C ASN A 221 -22.40 -1.18 8.16
N TYR A 222 -22.77 -2.40 8.58
CA TYR A 222 -23.33 -3.44 7.71
C TYR A 222 -24.62 -3.99 8.30
N GLN A 223 -25.72 -3.86 7.57
CA GLN A 223 -27.05 -4.30 8.04
C GLN A 223 -27.14 -5.82 8.33
N LYS A 224 -26.33 -6.65 7.66
CA LYS A 224 -26.32 -8.11 7.85
C LYS A 224 -24.87 -8.64 7.82
N LEU A 225 -24.45 -9.24 8.92
CA LEU A 225 -23.16 -9.92 9.07
C LEU A 225 -23.26 -11.44 8.86
N THR A 226 -24.48 -11.94 8.63
CA THR A 226 -24.73 -13.36 8.40
C THR A 226 -24.22 -13.80 7.03
N PRO A 227 -23.61 -14.97 6.91
CA PRO A 227 -23.25 -15.53 5.63
C PRO A 227 -24.49 -15.77 4.78
N ILE A 228 -24.34 -15.69 3.46
CA ILE A 228 -25.41 -15.86 2.49
C ILE A 228 -24.91 -16.72 1.34
N VAL A 229 -25.75 -17.62 0.83
CA VAL A 229 -25.47 -18.41 -0.37
C VAL A 229 -26.29 -17.85 -1.54
N TYR A 230 -25.60 -17.29 -2.52
CA TYR A 230 -26.20 -16.82 -3.77
C TYR A 230 -26.22 -17.92 -4.84
N THR A 231 -27.26 -17.92 -5.66
CA THR A 231 -27.42 -18.87 -6.77
C THR A 231 -27.32 -18.12 -8.08
N LYS A 232 -26.48 -18.61 -9.00
CA LYS A 232 -26.33 -18.09 -10.36
C LYS A 232 -26.21 -19.23 -11.35
N VAL A 233 -26.89 -19.12 -12.49
CA VAL A 233 -26.75 -20.09 -13.59
C VAL A 233 -25.52 -19.69 -14.43
N LYS A 234 -24.67 -20.67 -14.73
CA LYS A 234 -23.53 -20.55 -15.62
C LYS A 234 -23.65 -21.53 -16.79
N SER A 235 -22.76 -21.43 -17.77
CA SER A 235 -22.77 -22.26 -19.01
C SER A 235 -22.65 -23.77 -18.73
N SER A 236 -21.96 -24.16 -17.66
CA SER A 236 -21.65 -25.57 -17.34
C SER A 236 -22.39 -26.07 -16.10
N GLY A 237 -23.31 -25.29 -15.49
CA GLY A 237 -24.02 -25.71 -14.31
C GLY A 237 -24.55 -24.57 -13.46
N ILE A 238 -24.93 -24.87 -12.23
CA ILE A 238 -25.47 -23.95 -11.25
C ILE A 238 -24.35 -23.56 -10.28
N ALA A 239 -24.00 -22.27 -10.22
CA ALA A 239 -23.03 -21.73 -9.30
C ALA A 239 -23.70 -21.31 -7.99
N LEU A 240 -23.27 -21.89 -6.89
CA LEU A 240 -23.65 -21.53 -5.53
C LEU A 240 -22.48 -20.80 -4.86
N THR A 241 -22.64 -19.51 -4.60
CA THR A 241 -21.57 -18.67 -4.03
C THR A 241 -21.85 -18.37 -2.57
N ILE A 242 -21.01 -18.90 -1.69
CA ILE A 242 -21.02 -18.58 -0.27
C ILE A 242 -20.28 -17.26 -0.09
N ARG A 243 -20.96 -16.26 0.47
CA ARG A 243 -20.37 -15.00 0.87
C ARG A 243 -20.30 -14.93 2.38
N TYR A 244 -19.11 -14.73 2.95
CA TYR A 244 -18.86 -14.75 4.39
C TYR A 244 -17.76 -13.79 4.80
N LEU A 245 -17.71 -13.46 6.09
CA LEU A 245 -16.68 -12.57 6.65
C LEU A 245 -15.50 -13.39 7.19
N CYS A 246 -14.29 -12.91 6.96
CA CYS A 246 -13.09 -13.49 7.52
C CYS A 246 -12.04 -12.42 7.85
N LYS A 247 -11.06 -12.74 8.69
CA LYS A 247 -9.88 -11.90 8.91
C LYS A 247 -9.01 -11.90 7.65
N PRO A 248 -8.50 -10.74 7.19
CA PRO A 248 -7.68 -10.65 5.96
C PRO A 248 -6.53 -11.67 5.93
N ARG A 249 -5.81 -11.81 7.04
CA ARG A 249 -4.67 -12.73 7.15
C ARG A 249 -5.05 -14.22 7.24
N LYS A 250 -6.33 -14.53 7.53
CA LYS A 250 -6.84 -15.89 7.62
C LYS A 250 -7.69 -16.30 6.41
N ARG A 251 -7.67 -15.51 5.34
CA ARG A 251 -8.48 -15.76 4.15
C ARG A 251 -8.24 -17.16 3.56
N ARG A 252 -6.96 -17.56 3.40
CA ARG A 252 -6.59 -18.86 2.84
C ARG A 252 -7.06 -20.02 3.73
N THR A 253 -6.67 -19.99 4.99
CA THR A 253 -7.01 -21.06 5.95
C THR A 253 -8.52 -21.21 6.14
N THR A 254 -9.25 -20.08 6.13
CA THR A 254 -10.72 -20.12 6.21
C THR A 254 -11.32 -20.71 4.93
N SER A 255 -10.82 -20.34 3.75
CA SER A 255 -11.30 -20.92 2.48
C SER A 255 -11.02 -22.43 2.38
N GLU A 256 -9.85 -22.88 2.83
CA GLU A 256 -9.47 -24.28 2.90
C GLU A 256 -10.47 -25.06 3.75
N LYS A 257 -10.73 -24.63 4.98
CA LYS A 257 -11.70 -25.24 5.88
C LYS A 257 -13.11 -25.33 5.28
N PHE A 258 -13.54 -24.31 4.54
CA PHE A 258 -14.82 -24.35 3.83
C PHE A 258 -14.83 -25.41 2.75
N TRP A 259 -13.75 -25.51 1.94
CA TRP A 259 -13.66 -26.49 0.88
C TRP A 259 -13.63 -27.92 1.40
N GLU A 260 -12.89 -28.19 2.49
CA GLU A 260 -12.87 -29.51 3.13
C GLU A 260 -14.27 -29.90 3.59
N ASN A 261 -14.97 -29.04 4.33
CA ASN A 261 -16.35 -29.30 4.77
C ASN A 261 -17.32 -29.49 3.58
N ILE A 262 -17.14 -28.75 2.48
CA ILE A 262 -17.97 -28.89 1.30
C ILE A 262 -17.75 -30.25 0.61
N LEU A 263 -16.49 -30.67 0.49
CA LEU A 263 -16.12 -31.94 -0.11
C LEU A 263 -16.70 -33.11 0.72
N GLU A 264 -16.50 -33.09 2.04
CA GLU A 264 -17.03 -34.14 2.95
C GLU A 264 -18.55 -34.25 2.89
N GLU A 265 -19.27 -33.11 2.94
CA GLU A 265 -20.74 -33.13 2.95
C GLU A 265 -21.31 -33.51 1.58
N PHE A 266 -20.66 -33.12 0.46
CA PHE A 266 -21.13 -33.48 -0.89
C PHE A 266 -20.83 -34.91 -1.26
N GLU A 267 -19.74 -35.51 -0.77
CA GLU A 267 -19.41 -36.91 -0.99
C GLU A 267 -20.54 -37.86 -0.51
N ASN A 268 -21.22 -37.49 0.57
CA ASN A 268 -22.34 -38.23 1.15
C ASN A 268 -23.67 -37.99 0.42
N GLN A 269 -23.71 -37.27 -0.72
CA GLN A 269 -24.93 -36.91 -1.43
C GLN A 269 -24.94 -37.42 -2.86
N GLU A 270 -25.59 -38.53 -3.12
CA GLU A 270 -25.71 -39.12 -4.49
C GLU A 270 -26.30 -38.15 -5.55
N LYS A 271 -27.19 -37.22 -5.13
CA LYS A 271 -27.89 -36.31 -6.03
C LYS A 271 -27.17 -34.94 -6.21
N ILE A 272 -25.96 -34.80 -5.70
CA ILE A 272 -25.18 -33.57 -5.84
C ILE A 272 -23.83 -33.91 -6.48
N GLN A 273 -23.55 -33.34 -7.64
CA GLN A 273 -22.31 -33.58 -8.38
C GLN A 273 -21.66 -32.26 -8.75
N PHE A 274 -20.35 -32.16 -8.57
CA PHE A 274 -19.58 -31.02 -9.06
C PHE A 274 -19.63 -30.96 -10.59
N ALA A 275 -19.79 -29.76 -11.13
CA ALA A 275 -19.84 -29.58 -12.57
C ALA A 275 -18.45 -29.63 -13.19
N TYR A 276 -18.35 -30.34 -14.29
CA TYR A 276 -17.21 -30.37 -15.21
C TYR A 276 -17.49 -29.53 -16.45
N LYS A 277 -16.46 -29.16 -17.19
CA LYS A 277 -16.65 -28.57 -18.53
C LYS A 277 -17.38 -29.58 -19.41
N THR A 278 -18.63 -29.29 -19.74
CA THR A 278 -19.47 -30.16 -20.55
C THR A 278 -19.51 -29.64 -22.00
N TYR A 279 -19.16 -30.50 -22.95
CA TYR A 279 -19.31 -30.19 -24.38
C TYR A 279 -20.44 -31.05 -24.94
N ARG A 280 -21.45 -30.45 -25.51
CA ARG A 280 -22.52 -31.16 -26.23
C ARG A 280 -22.13 -31.29 -27.67
N ASN A 281 -21.66 -32.47 -28.10
CA ASN A 281 -21.51 -32.81 -29.48
C ASN A 281 -22.88 -33.11 -30.08
N PHE A 282 -23.35 -32.23 -30.96
CA PHE A 282 -24.60 -32.48 -31.70
C PHE A 282 -24.28 -33.28 -32.95
N ASN A 283 -24.57 -34.59 -32.93
CA ASN A 283 -24.55 -35.42 -34.12
C ASN A 283 -26.01 -35.62 -34.58
N PRO A 284 -26.42 -35.02 -35.74
CA PRO A 284 -27.79 -35.10 -36.23
C PRO A 284 -28.24 -36.53 -36.54
N GLU A 285 -27.33 -37.39 -37.00
CA GLU A 285 -27.62 -38.77 -37.35
C GLU A 285 -27.87 -39.63 -36.10
N LEU A 286 -27.05 -39.50 -35.08
CA LEU A 286 -27.21 -40.18 -33.79
C LEU A 286 -28.52 -39.76 -33.12
N THR A 287 -28.88 -38.51 -33.23
CA THR A 287 -30.11 -37.97 -32.65
C THR A 287 -31.35 -38.52 -33.36
N LYS A 288 -31.31 -38.70 -34.69
CA LYS A 288 -32.37 -39.35 -35.46
C LYS A 288 -32.49 -40.82 -35.10
N PHE A 289 -31.37 -41.52 -35.00
CA PHE A 289 -31.31 -42.94 -34.61
C PHE A 289 -31.89 -43.18 -33.22
N LEU A 290 -31.52 -42.40 -32.22
CA LEU A 290 -32.04 -42.50 -30.85
C LEU A 290 -33.55 -42.18 -30.79
N LYS A 291 -34.04 -41.20 -31.51
CA LYS A 291 -35.48 -40.88 -31.64
C LYS A 291 -36.28 -42.03 -32.30
N LYS A 292 -35.71 -42.68 -33.27
CA LYS A 292 -36.36 -43.85 -33.94
C LYS A 292 -36.47 -45.03 -32.98
N ARG A 293 -35.38 -45.36 -32.26
CA ARG A 293 -35.33 -46.44 -31.29
C ARG A 293 -36.30 -46.23 -30.11
N LYS A 294 -36.49 -44.97 -29.68
CA LYS A 294 -37.42 -44.62 -28.59
C LYS A 294 -38.89 -44.78 -29.03
N ARG A 295 -39.19 -44.60 -30.30
CA ARG A 295 -40.53 -44.83 -30.86
C ARG A 295 -40.83 -46.31 -31.13
N GLU A 296 -39.80 -47.11 -31.42
CA GLU A 296 -39.90 -48.57 -31.67
C GLU A 296 -39.86 -49.38 -30.34
N GLY A 297 -39.52 -48.77 -29.20
CA GLY A 297 -39.54 -49.43 -27.86
C GLY A 297 -40.74 -49.04 -27.01
N GLU A 298 -41.66 -48.23 -27.51
CA GLU A 298 -42.94 -47.86 -26.91
C GLU A 298 -44.12 -48.59 -27.53
N GLU A 299 -43.88 -49.54 -28.55
CA GLU A 299 -44.83 -50.54 -29.04
C GLU A 299 -44.45 -51.91 -28.37
#